data_2566df945d8d46cc1e20b997fa59f746
#
_entry.id   2566df945d8d46cc1e20b997fa59f746
#
_cell.length_a   1.000
_cell.length_b   1.000
_cell.length_c   1.000
_cell.angle_alpha   90.00
_cell.angle_beta   90.00
_cell.angle_gamma   90.00
#
_symmetry.space_group_name_H-M   'P 1'
#
loop_
_entity.id
_entity.type
_entity.pdbx_description
1 polymer ?
#
loop_
_entity_poly.entity_id
_entity_poly.type
_entity_poly.pdbx_seq_one_letter_code
_entity_poly.pdbx_strand_id
1 'polypeptide(L)'
;MKKEDKILYFANELNDIHDDKIREFATRMIEEADDYFFVVPASSSGKYHPSFDLGDGGLVRHTRCVVYYSECISESYDFDSRTRDMLIVSALAHDIKKQGDGLGKHTVTEHPLLAASYMDKIAKMVPNAFTPDEMEIMKGAIRSHMGKWGGKDGLPVPETEFEKCLQVADYIASRKEILDFAFRPTQTAVVKTTPTPQVNESVSSDDPSKYVLGFGKHKGKTLEEIEPTGYLDWMVKQEEFFNKEAQDMAKRYLDSLKNPVKPAPVIPAPAVDDLPF
;
A
#
# COMPACT_ATOMS: atom_id res chain seq x y z
N MET A 1 -12.01 20.54 0.66
CA MET A 1 -10.59 20.28 0.21
C MET A 1 -10.41 20.85 -1.19
N LYS A 2 -9.22 21.37 -1.55
CA LYS A 2 -8.95 21.80 -2.94
C LYS A 2 -8.76 20.57 -3.83
N LYS A 3 -9.09 20.71 -5.12
CA LYS A 3 -8.99 19.59 -6.09
C LYS A 3 -7.56 19.09 -6.24
N GLU A 4 -6.60 20.00 -6.26
CA GLU A 4 -5.17 19.69 -6.36
C GLU A 4 -4.68 18.86 -5.16
N ASP A 5 -5.18 19.16 -3.96
CA ASP A 5 -4.84 18.41 -2.74
C ASP A 5 -5.40 16.98 -2.79
N LYS A 6 -6.62 16.78 -3.35
CA LYS A 6 -7.24 15.46 -3.51
C LYS A 6 -6.43 14.54 -4.42
N ILE A 7 -5.91 15.07 -5.53
CA ILE A 7 -5.09 14.33 -6.50
C ILE A 7 -3.81 13.81 -5.83
N LEU A 8 -3.19 14.59 -4.93
CA LEU A 8 -1.94 14.20 -4.27
C LEU A 8 -2.07 12.90 -3.45
N TYR A 9 -3.25 12.58 -2.94
CA TYR A 9 -3.50 11.33 -2.21
C TYR A 9 -3.33 10.08 -3.07
N PHE A 10 -3.55 10.21 -4.40
CA PHE A 10 -3.54 9.10 -5.35
C PHE A 10 -2.58 9.33 -6.53
N ALA A 11 -1.56 10.18 -6.35
CA ALA A 11 -0.66 10.56 -7.44
C ALA A 11 0.09 9.35 -8.04
N ASN A 12 0.46 8.36 -7.24
CA ASN A 12 1.13 7.16 -7.73
C ASN A 12 0.16 6.31 -8.57
N GLU A 13 -1.00 6.01 -8.00
CA GLU A 13 -2.04 5.18 -8.61
C GLU A 13 -2.57 5.80 -9.93
N LEU A 14 -2.65 7.12 -9.98
CA LEU A 14 -3.00 7.83 -11.22
C LEU A 14 -1.88 7.75 -12.27
N ASN A 15 -0.61 7.78 -11.85
CA ASN A 15 0.52 7.64 -12.76
C ASN A 15 0.70 6.21 -13.30
N ASP A 16 0.17 5.20 -12.60
CA ASP A 16 0.21 3.81 -13.04
C ASP A 16 -0.81 3.51 -14.16
N ILE A 17 -1.78 4.41 -14.40
CA ILE A 17 -2.69 4.33 -15.54
C ILE A 17 -1.97 4.75 -16.82
N HIS A 18 -1.91 3.87 -17.83
CA HIS A 18 -1.16 4.07 -19.08
C HIS A 18 -1.91 4.93 -20.10
N ASP A 19 -3.23 4.71 -20.27
CA ASP A 19 -4.06 5.46 -21.21
C ASP A 19 -4.34 6.87 -20.67
N ASP A 20 -3.98 7.91 -21.41
CA ASP A 20 -4.12 9.31 -21.00
C ASP A 20 -5.59 9.71 -20.78
N LYS A 21 -6.53 9.14 -21.55
CA LYS A 21 -7.96 9.43 -21.40
C LYS A 21 -8.55 8.76 -20.15
N ILE A 22 -8.11 7.55 -19.86
CA ILE A 22 -8.48 6.84 -18.62
C ILE A 22 -7.90 7.58 -17.42
N ARG A 23 -6.65 8.05 -17.51
CA ARG A 23 -6.01 8.85 -16.45
C ARG A 23 -6.74 10.18 -16.23
N GLU A 24 -7.17 10.86 -17.30
CA GLU A 24 -7.99 12.07 -17.22
C GLU A 24 -9.32 11.79 -16.49
N PHE A 25 -9.96 10.67 -16.81
CA PHE A 25 -11.19 10.23 -16.15
C PHE A 25 -10.97 9.97 -14.66
N ALA A 26 -9.96 9.19 -14.29
CA ALA A 26 -9.62 8.89 -12.90
C ALA A 26 -9.27 10.16 -12.12
N THR A 27 -8.49 11.07 -12.71
CA THR A 27 -8.16 12.36 -12.11
C THR A 27 -9.43 13.17 -11.84
N ARG A 28 -10.32 13.29 -12.81
CA ARG A 28 -11.60 14.01 -12.64
C ARG A 28 -12.46 13.35 -11.56
N MET A 29 -12.50 12.02 -11.51
CA MET A 29 -13.23 11.27 -10.52
C MET A 29 -12.74 11.60 -9.08
N ILE A 30 -11.43 11.65 -8.87
CA ILE A 30 -10.83 12.01 -7.57
C ILE A 30 -11.08 13.48 -7.23
N GLU A 31 -10.96 14.41 -8.19
CA GLU A 31 -11.24 15.83 -7.97
C GLU A 31 -12.67 16.10 -7.50
N GLU A 32 -13.64 15.40 -8.06
CA GLU A 32 -15.08 15.57 -7.80
C GLU A 32 -15.58 14.72 -6.61
N ALA A 33 -14.73 13.87 -6.04
CA ALA A 33 -15.07 13.07 -4.85
C ALA A 33 -15.42 13.97 -3.64
N ASP A 34 -16.33 13.51 -2.80
CA ASP A 34 -16.72 14.23 -1.60
C ASP A 34 -15.54 14.32 -0.60
N ASP A 35 -15.43 15.42 0.10
CA ASP A 35 -14.30 15.68 1.02
C ASP A 35 -14.19 14.64 2.14
N TYR A 36 -15.32 14.03 2.55
CA TYR A 36 -15.28 12.99 3.59
C TYR A 36 -14.46 11.79 3.19
N PHE A 37 -14.41 11.43 1.88
CA PHE A 37 -13.64 10.30 1.39
C PHE A 37 -12.17 10.36 1.81
N PHE A 38 -11.61 11.55 1.92
CA PHE A 38 -10.22 11.78 2.26
C PHE A 38 -9.91 11.81 3.76
N VAL A 39 -10.94 11.85 4.61
CA VAL A 39 -10.74 12.05 6.05
C VAL A 39 -11.33 10.93 6.92
N VAL A 40 -12.26 10.13 6.40
CA VAL A 40 -12.92 9.10 7.23
C VAL A 40 -12.09 7.81 7.32
N PRO A 41 -12.31 7.00 8.38
CA PRO A 41 -11.76 5.64 8.46
C PRO A 41 -12.39 4.73 7.41
N ALA A 42 -11.67 3.67 7.01
CA ALA A 42 -12.21 2.64 6.10
C ALA A 42 -13.36 1.85 6.71
N SER A 43 -13.40 1.75 8.03
CA SER A 43 -14.46 1.05 8.76
C SER A 43 -14.85 1.79 10.01
N SER A 44 -16.15 1.94 10.24
CA SER A 44 -16.68 2.53 11.47
C SER A 44 -16.53 1.63 12.70
N SER A 45 -16.44 0.30 12.52
CA SER A 45 -16.31 -0.66 13.62
C SER A 45 -14.87 -1.10 13.91
N GLY A 46 -13.96 -0.98 12.94
CA GLY A 46 -12.58 -1.45 13.03
C GLY A 46 -12.41 -2.96 13.22
N LYS A 47 -13.50 -3.75 13.15
CA LYS A 47 -13.48 -5.17 13.54
C LYS A 47 -12.58 -6.04 12.67
N TYR A 48 -12.57 -5.78 11.37
CA TYR A 48 -11.89 -6.62 10.38
C TYR A 48 -10.71 -5.91 9.71
N HIS A 49 -10.75 -4.60 9.62
CA HIS A 49 -9.72 -3.80 8.97
C HIS A 49 -8.42 -3.74 9.79
N PRO A 50 -7.27 -3.67 9.12
CA PRO A 50 -5.99 -3.44 9.79
C PRO A 50 -5.96 -2.07 10.47
N SER A 51 -5.11 -1.91 11.48
CA SER A 51 -5.04 -0.68 12.30
C SER A 51 -4.72 0.56 11.48
N PHE A 52 -3.94 0.43 10.39
CA PHE A 52 -3.57 1.56 9.54
C PHE A 52 -4.75 2.11 8.70
N ASP A 53 -5.84 1.35 8.54
CA ASP A 53 -7.06 1.78 7.87
C ASP A 53 -8.05 2.49 8.81
N LEU A 54 -7.73 2.53 10.10
CA LEU A 54 -8.54 3.21 11.11
C LEU A 54 -8.09 4.66 11.27
N GLY A 55 -8.98 5.49 11.82
CA GLY A 55 -8.71 6.92 12.01
C GLY A 55 -8.73 7.73 10.71
N ASP A 56 -8.26 8.98 10.80
CA ASP A 56 -8.33 9.95 9.72
C ASP A 56 -7.58 9.48 8.46
N GLY A 57 -8.23 9.59 7.30
CA GLY A 57 -7.70 9.17 6.02
C GLY A 57 -7.59 7.63 5.84
N GLY A 58 -8.21 6.86 6.72
CA GLY A 58 -8.20 5.39 6.64
C GLY A 58 -8.78 4.87 5.34
N LEU A 59 -9.86 5.50 4.85
CA LEU A 59 -10.50 5.09 3.60
C LEU A 59 -9.59 5.28 2.38
N VAL A 60 -8.80 6.36 2.35
CA VAL A 60 -7.78 6.57 1.31
C VAL A 60 -6.73 5.46 1.36
N ARG A 61 -6.20 5.14 2.55
CA ARG A 61 -5.18 4.09 2.69
C ARG A 61 -5.70 2.73 2.28
N HIS A 62 -6.93 2.38 2.67
CA HIS A 62 -7.62 1.18 2.21
C HIS A 62 -7.75 1.15 0.68
N THR A 63 -8.27 2.22 0.06
CA THR A 63 -8.43 2.30 -1.39
C THR A 63 -7.10 2.09 -2.13
N ARG A 64 -6.00 2.69 -1.65
CA ARG A 64 -4.66 2.48 -2.21
C ARG A 64 -4.21 1.01 -2.09
N CYS A 65 -4.50 0.36 -0.96
CA CYS A 65 -4.24 -1.07 -0.80
C CYS A 65 -5.06 -1.90 -1.78
N VAL A 66 -6.32 -1.54 -2.03
CA VAL A 66 -7.17 -2.24 -3.01
C VAL A 66 -6.60 -2.10 -4.42
N VAL A 67 -6.14 -0.90 -4.83
CA VAL A 67 -5.45 -0.72 -6.12
C VAL A 67 -4.24 -1.64 -6.19
N TYR A 68 -3.34 -1.59 -5.22
CA TYR A 68 -2.13 -2.41 -5.18
C TYR A 68 -2.42 -3.92 -5.30
N TYR A 69 -3.39 -4.43 -4.51
CA TYR A 69 -3.75 -5.86 -4.59
C TYR A 69 -4.47 -6.21 -5.90
N SER A 70 -5.26 -5.29 -6.47
CA SER A 70 -5.87 -5.48 -7.78
C SER A 70 -4.81 -5.68 -8.86
N GLU A 71 -3.75 -4.88 -8.86
CA GLU A 71 -2.64 -5.02 -9.78
C GLU A 71 -1.89 -6.34 -9.57
N CYS A 72 -1.52 -6.68 -8.32
CA CYS A 72 -0.85 -7.95 -8.01
C CYS A 72 -1.67 -9.18 -8.44
N ILE A 73 -2.99 -9.16 -8.21
CA ILE A 73 -3.88 -10.27 -8.56
C ILE A 73 -4.07 -10.32 -10.08
N SER A 74 -4.15 -9.16 -10.75
CA SER A 74 -4.32 -9.07 -12.21
C SER A 74 -3.18 -9.72 -12.99
N GLU A 75 -1.99 -9.84 -12.40
CA GLU A 75 -0.88 -10.57 -13.01
C GLU A 75 -1.17 -12.06 -13.22
N SER A 76 -2.10 -12.63 -12.44
CA SER A 76 -2.55 -14.02 -12.58
C SER A 76 -3.59 -14.21 -13.68
N TYR A 77 -4.12 -13.12 -14.25
CA TYR A 77 -5.06 -13.08 -15.34
C TYR A 77 -4.38 -12.52 -16.59
N ASP A 78 -4.82 -12.96 -17.76
CA ASP A 78 -4.28 -12.47 -19.04
C ASP A 78 -4.97 -11.13 -19.45
N PHE A 79 -4.97 -10.17 -18.52
CA PHE A 79 -5.52 -8.84 -18.78
C PHE A 79 -4.54 -7.99 -19.59
N ASP A 80 -5.04 -7.39 -20.66
CA ASP A 80 -4.27 -6.39 -21.41
C ASP A 80 -4.10 -5.08 -20.62
N SER A 81 -3.27 -4.18 -21.12
CA SER A 81 -2.97 -2.91 -20.45
C SER A 81 -4.22 -2.06 -20.21
N ARG A 82 -5.15 -2.04 -21.17
CA ARG A 82 -6.39 -1.26 -21.05
C ARG A 82 -7.31 -1.83 -19.97
N THR A 83 -7.44 -3.15 -19.90
CA THR A 83 -8.21 -3.84 -18.86
C THR A 83 -7.60 -3.60 -17.47
N ARG A 84 -6.27 -3.54 -17.37
CA ARG A 84 -5.59 -3.18 -16.11
C ARG A 84 -5.86 -1.75 -15.70
N ASP A 85 -5.81 -0.78 -16.62
CA ASP A 85 -6.18 0.61 -16.36
C ASP A 85 -7.64 0.73 -15.87
N MET A 86 -8.58 -0.01 -16.50
CA MET A 86 -9.98 -0.09 -16.04
C MET A 86 -10.10 -0.64 -14.61
N LEU A 87 -9.26 -1.63 -14.26
CA LEU A 87 -9.25 -2.22 -12.92
C LEU A 87 -8.75 -1.23 -11.87
N ILE A 88 -7.70 -0.45 -12.16
CA ILE A 88 -7.22 0.63 -11.29
C ILE A 88 -8.34 1.64 -11.05
N VAL A 89 -9.02 2.09 -12.11
CA VAL A 89 -10.15 3.03 -11.98
C VAL A 89 -11.28 2.45 -11.13
N SER A 90 -11.62 1.16 -11.34
CA SER A 90 -12.66 0.48 -10.55
C SER A 90 -12.27 0.37 -9.08
N ALA A 91 -11.00 0.08 -8.78
CA ALA A 91 -10.46 0.03 -7.42
C ALA A 91 -10.47 1.41 -6.75
N LEU A 92 -10.11 2.47 -7.46
CA LEU A 92 -10.23 3.85 -6.96
C LEU A 92 -11.68 4.25 -6.66
N ALA A 93 -12.64 3.72 -7.41
CA ALA A 93 -14.05 4.09 -7.34
C ALA A 93 -14.88 3.28 -6.33
N HIS A 94 -14.48 2.03 -5.98
CA HIS A 94 -15.36 1.05 -5.32
C HIS A 94 -16.04 1.59 -4.06
N ASP A 95 -15.30 2.32 -3.24
CA ASP A 95 -15.75 2.88 -1.96
C ASP A 95 -15.92 4.42 -1.97
N ILE A 96 -15.84 5.07 -3.14
CA ILE A 96 -15.84 6.54 -3.25
C ILE A 96 -17.12 7.19 -2.72
N LYS A 97 -18.20 6.41 -2.61
CA LYS A 97 -19.50 6.80 -2.06
C LYS A 97 -19.85 6.04 -0.77
N LYS A 98 -18.85 5.63 0.01
CA LYS A 98 -19.04 4.78 1.20
C LYS A 98 -20.03 5.33 2.23
N GLN A 99 -20.08 6.64 2.40
CA GLN A 99 -21.06 7.32 3.27
C GLN A 99 -22.22 7.97 2.49
N GLY A 100 -22.51 7.51 1.30
CA GLY A 100 -23.55 8.07 0.44
C GLY A 100 -23.16 9.45 -0.09
N ASP A 101 -24.11 10.40 -0.06
CA ASP A 101 -23.90 11.77 -0.54
C ASP A 101 -23.26 12.71 0.52
N GLY A 102 -22.49 12.16 1.44
CA GLY A 102 -21.71 12.93 2.42
C GLY A 102 -22.51 13.45 3.62
N LEU A 103 -23.79 13.12 3.73
CA LEU A 103 -24.66 13.51 4.85
C LEU A 103 -24.64 12.49 6.00
N GLY A 104 -24.15 11.27 5.74
CA GLY A 104 -24.05 10.19 6.71
C GLY A 104 -22.72 10.20 7.47
N LYS A 105 -22.74 9.58 8.68
CA LYS A 105 -21.54 9.34 9.49
C LYS A 105 -21.08 7.87 9.43
N HIS A 106 -21.82 7.02 8.72
CA HIS A 106 -21.61 5.59 8.66
C HIS A 106 -21.66 5.10 7.22
N THR A 107 -21.07 3.94 6.98
CA THR A 107 -21.19 3.23 5.71
C THR A 107 -22.67 2.97 5.38
N VAL A 108 -23.06 3.30 4.16
CA VAL A 108 -24.39 2.95 3.63
C VAL A 108 -24.29 1.66 2.81
N THR A 109 -25.28 0.78 2.94
CA THR A 109 -25.27 -0.53 2.26
C THR A 109 -25.25 -0.37 0.73
N GLU A 110 -25.93 0.64 0.22
CA GLU A 110 -26.08 0.92 -1.22
C GLU A 110 -24.87 1.63 -1.83
N HIS A 111 -23.78 1.88 -1.07
CA HIS A 111 -22.62 2.61 -1.60
C HIS A 111 -22.04 2.03 -2.90
N PRO A 112 -22.08 0.69 -3.17
CA PRO A 112 -21.61 0.17 -4.45
C PRO A 112 -22.44 0.66 -5.65
N LEU A 113 -23.76 0.78 -5.44
CA LEU A 113 -24.68 1.29 -6.47
C LEU A 113 -24.48 2.80 -6.68
N LEU A 114 -24.26 3.54 -5.60
CA LEU A 114 -23.99 4.97 -5.65
C LEU A 114 -22.64 5.26 -6.32
N ALA A 115 -21.62 4.47 -6.04
CA ALA A 115 -20.31 4.57 -6.69
C ALA A 115 -20.40 4.27 -8.19
N ALA A 116 -21.15 3.22 -8.59
CA ALA A 116 -21.40 2.93 -10.00
C ALA A 116 -22.14 4.08 -10.71
N SER A 117 -23.14 4.67 -10.06
CA SER A 117 -23.87 5.83 -10.60
C SER A 117 -22.98 7.09 -10.67
N TYR A 118 -22.04 7.22 -9.74
CA TYR A 118 -21.06 8.30 -9.76
C TYR A 118 -20.14 8.22 -10.99
N MET A 119 -19.77 7.02 -11.45
CA MET A 119 -19.02 6.82 -12.69
C MET A 119 -19.75 7.41 -13.90
N ASP A 120 -21.08 7.28 -13.99
CA ASP A 120 -21.88 7.87 -15.06
C ASP A 120 -21.85 9.42 -15.04
N LYS A 121 -21.77 10.02 -13.85
CA LYS A 121 -21.59 11.48 -13.71
C LYS A 121 -20.24 11.91 -14.27
N ILE A 122 -19.17 11.19 -13.95
CA ILE A 122 -17.81 11.51 -14.44
C ILE A 122 -17.68 11.28 -15.94
N ALA A 123 -18.32 10.24 -16.49
CA ALA A 123 -18.34 9.98 -17.93
C ALA A 123 -18.90 11.15 -18.75
N LYS A 124 -19.84 11.92 -18.21
CA LYS A 124 -20.35 13.14 -18.85
C LYS A 124 -19.34 14.28 -18.86
N MET A 125 -18.41 14.31 -17.91
CA MET A 125 -17.36 15.32 -17.80
C MET A 125 -16.13 14.98 -18.64
N VAL A 126 -15.85 13.69 -18.81
CA VAL A 126 -14.73 13.16 -19.59
C VAL A 126 -15.29 12.15 -20.61
N PRO A 127 -15.89 12.62 -21.71
CA PRO A 127 -16.49 11.73 -22.70
C PRO A 127 -15.43 10.93 -23.44
N ASN A 128 -15.84 9.73 -23.89
CA ASN A 128 -15.00 8.82 -24.70
C ASN A 128 -13.73 8.26 -23.99
N ALA A 129 -13.67 8.31 -22.69
CA ALA A 129 -12.64 7.59 -21.93
C ALA A 129 -12.86 6.07 -22.03
N PHE A 130 -14.12 5.65 -22.00
CA PHE A 130 -14.54 4.25 -22.07
C PHE A 130 -15.67 4.08 -23.10
N THR A 131 -15.74 2.89 -23.68
CA THR A 131 -16.92 2.44 -24.40
C THR A 131 -18.07 2.14 -23.43
N PRO A 132 -19.33 2.07 -23.90
CA PRO A 132 -20.46 1.69 -23.05
C PRO A 132 -20.25 0.32 -22.38
N ASP A 133 -19.69 -0.67 -23.09
CA ASP A 133 -19.45 -2.02 -22.58
C ASP A 133 -18.36 -2.01 -21.50
N GLU A 134 -17.26 -1.31 -21.70
CA GLU A 134 -16.20 -1.13 -20.70
C GLU A 134 -16.74 -0.47 -19.42
N MET A 135 -17.58 0.54 -19.58
CA MET A 135 -18.22 1.22 -18.44
C MET A 135 -19.12 0.24 -17.65
N GLU A 136 -19.89 -0.60 -18.32
CA GLU A 136 -20.72 -1.61 -17.64
C GLU A 136 -19.88 -2.69 -16.96
N ILE A 137 -18.76 -3.13 -17.53
CA ILE A 137 -17.81 -4.05 -16.90
C ILE A 137 -17.29 -3.45 -15.58
N MET A 138 -16.80 -2.22 -15.61
CA MET A 138 -16.30 -1.54 -14.39
C MET A 138 -17.39 -1.34 -13.34
N LYS A 139 -18.59 -0.89 -13.77
CA LYS A 139 -19.73 -0.70 -12.88
C LYS A 139 -20.22 -2.02 -12.30
N GLY A 140 -20.15 -3.12 -13.05
CA GLY A 140 -20.42 -4.48 -12.57
C GLY A 140 -19.50 -4.85 -11.42
N ALA A 141 -18.20 -4.65 -11.59
CA ALA A 141 -17.21 -4.91 -10.53
C ALA A 141 -17.44 -4.04 -9.28
N ILE A 142 -17.71 -2.74 -9.48
CA ILE A 142 -18.01 -1.83 -8.37
C ILE A 142 -19.28 -2.27 -7.63
N ARG A 143 -20.37 -2.63 -8.34
CA ARG A 143 -21.63 -3.06 -7.71
C ARG A 143 -21.49 -4.35 -6.90
N SER A 144 -20.60 -5.25 -7.32
CA SER A 144 -20.42 -6.60 -6.75
C SER A 144 -19.24 -6.73 -5.79
N HIS A 145 -18.45 -5.66 -5.54
CA HIS A 145 -17.19 -5.75 -4.79
C HIS A 145 -17.37 -6.28 -3.35
N MET A 146 -18.52 -6.06 -2.73
CA MET A 146 -18.82 -6.60 -1.40
C MET A 146 -18.98 -8.13 -1.38
N GLY A 147 -19.04 -8.80 -2.54
CA GLY A 147 -19.13 -10.24 -2.66
C GLY A 147 -20.34 -10.82 -1.93
N LYS A 148 -20.14 -11.95 -1.25
CA LYS A 148 -21.22 -12.64 -0.51
C LYS A 148 -21.86 -11.79 0.61
N TRP A 149 -21.19 -10.76 1.10
CA TRP A 149 -21.73 -9.87 2.12
C TRP A 149 -22.79 -8.96 1.51
N GLY A 150 -22.50 -8.38 0.35
CA GLY A 150 -23.47 -7.58 -0.41
C GLY A 150 -24.64 -8.43 -0.91
N GLY A 151 -24.40 -9.69 -1.30
CA GLY A 151 -25.45 -10.60 -1.73
C GLY A 151 -26.51 -10.88 -0.66
N LYS A 152 -26.16 -10.84 0.63
CA LYS A 152 -27.13 -10.92 1.73
C LYS A 152 -28.07 -9.71 1.80
N ASP A 153 -27.60 -8.57 1.34
CA ASP A 153 -28.33 -7.31 1.32
C ASP A 153 -28.97 -7.03 -0.06
N GLY A 154 -28.96 -8.03 -0.96
CA GLY A 154 -29.57 -7.95 -2.29
C GLY A 154 -28.72 -7.28 -3.35
N LEU A 155 -27.43 -7.01 -3.08
CA LEU A 155 -26.48 -6.51 -4.08
C LEU A 155 -25.98 -7.65 -4.96
N PRO A 156 -25.48 -7.35 -6.19
CA PRO A 156 -24.85 -8.34 -7.05
C PRO A 156 -23.66 -9.02 -6.38
N VAL A 157 -23.40 -10.26 -6.77
CA VAL A 157 -22.17 -10.98 -6.41
C VAL A 157 -21.26 -11.08 -7.64
N PRO A 158 -19.92 -11.13 -7.48
CA PRO A 158 -19.00 -11.14 -8.63
C PRO A 158 -19.08 -12.46 -9.40
N GLU A 159 -19.26 -12.36 -10.72
CA GLU A 159 -19.39 -13.51 -11.63
C GLU A 159 -18.18 -13.62 -12.55
N THR A 160 -17.73 -12.49 -13.14
CA THR A 160 -16.60 -12.43 -14.06
C THR A 160 -15.24 -12.42 -13.36
N GLU A 161 -14.16 -12.70 -14.09
CA GLU A 161 -12.79 -12.62 -13.58
C GLU A 161 -12.44 -11.19 -13.14
N PHE A 162 -12.86 -10.18 -13.91
CA PHE A 162 -12.64 -8.78 -13.60
C PHE A 162 -13.32 -8.38 -12.27
N GLU A 163 -14.58 -8.77 -12.07
CA GLU A 163 -15.33 -8.54 -10.83
C GLU A 163 -14.69 -9.27 -9.63
N LYS A 164 -14.28 -10.54 -9.83
CA LYS A 164 -13.61 -11.34 -8.80
C LYS A 164 -12.26 -10.75 -8.42
N CYS A 165 -11.51 -10.22 -9.38
CA CYS A 165 -10.23 -9.57 -9.12
C CYS A 165 -10.41 -8.39 -8.15
N LEU A 166 -11.33 -7.47 -8.43
CA LEU A 166 -11.63 -6.34 -7.54
C LEU A 166 -12.12 -6.80 -6.16
N GLN A 167 -13.07 -7.74 -6.12
CA GLN A 167 -13.64 -8.25 -4.88
C GLN A 167 -12.59 -8.93 -3.99
N VAL A 168 -11.68 -9.72 -4.57
CA VAL A 168 -10.62 -10.38 -3.81
C VAL A 168 -9.59 -9.37 -3.31
N ALA A 169 -9.26 -8.36 -4.12
CA ALA A 169 -8.36 -7.27 -3.71
C ALA A 169 -8.92 -6.49 -2.51
N ASP A 170 -10.19 -6.10 -2.55
CA ASP A 170 -10.87 -5.45 -1.43
C ASP A 170 -10.94 -6.36 -0.20
N TYR A 171 -11.27 -7.64 -0.40
CA TYR A 171 -11.29 -8.62 0.68
C TYR A 171 -9.94 -8.75 1.38
N ILE A 172 -8.84 -8.82 0.62
CA ILE A 172 -7.48 -8.90 1.18
C ILE A 172 -7.14 -7.60 1.92
N ALA A 173 -7.38 -6.45 1.30
CA ALA A 173 -7.10 -5.13 1.89
C ALA A 173 -7.87 -4.90 3.20
N SER A 174 -9.07 -5.46 3.33
CA SER A 174 -9.90 -5.32 4.53
C SER A 174 -9.60 -6.33 5.64
N ARG A 175 -8.56 -7.18 5.52
CA ARG A 175 -8.29 -8.28 6.47
C ARG A 175 -7.00 -8.09 7.26
N LYS A 176 -7.14 -7.67 8.51
CA LYS A 176 -6.00 -7.53 9.44
C LYS A 176 -5.24 -8.85 9.64
N GLU A 177 -5.95 -9.99 9.61
CA GLU A 177 -5.34 -11.31 9.81
C GLU A 177 -4.34 -11.65 8.69
N ILE A 178 -4.60 -11.24 7.45
CA ILE A 178 -3.71 -11.48 6.31
C ILE A 178 -2.47 -10.59 6.45
N LEU A 179 -2.67 -9.32 6.77
CA LEU A 179 -1.56 -8.38 6.95
C LEU A 179 -0.74 -8.71 8.19
N ASP A 180 -1.38 -9.04 9.33
CA ASP A 180 -0.70 -9.48 10.53
C ASP A 180 0.12 -10.76 10.28
N PHE A 181 -0.36 -11.68 9.43
CA PHE A 181 0.38 -12.88 9.07
C PHE A 181 1.60 -12.55 8.19
N ALA A 182 1.44 -11.68 7.21
CA ALA A 182 2.52 -11.28 6.30
C ALA A 182 3.65 -10.53 7.04
N PHE A 183 3.31 -9.82 8.13
CA PHE A 183 4.25 -9.04 8.93
C PHE A 183 4.61 -9.68 10.28
N ARG A 184 4.11 -10.89 10.60
CA ARG A 184 4.59 -11.62 11.79
C ARG A 184 6.07 -11.90 11.63
N PRO A 185 6.91 -11.53 12.60
CA PRO A 185 8.29 -12.00 12.62
C PRO A 185 8.25 -13.53 12.60
N THR A 186 8.93 -14.13 11.65
CA THR A 186 9.04 -15.58 11.53
C THR A 186 9.58 -16.10 12.86
N GLN A 187 8.73 -16.71 13.70
CA GLN A 187 9.25 -17.53 14.78
C GLN A 187 9.97 -18.67 14.09
N THR A 188 11.28 -18.64 14.11
CA THR A 188 12.11 -19.72 13.63
C THR A 188 11.74 -20.97 14.41
N ALA A 189 10.81 -21.77 13.86
CA ALA A 189 10.68 -23.15 14.26
C ALA A 189 12.04 -23.79 13.99
N VAL A 190 12.73 -24.20 15.05
CA VAL A 190 13.96 -24.95 14.94
C VAL A 190 13.63 -26.29 14.29
N VAL A 191 13.62 -26.33 12.97
CA VAL A 191 13.66 -27.56 12.20
C VAL A 191 15.09 -28.06 12.32
N LYS A 192 15.30 -29.09 13.15
CA LYS A 192 16.57 -29.84 13.17
C LYS A 192 16.74 -30.53 11.83
N THR A 193 17.42 -29.90 10.90
CA THR A 193 17.94 -30.54 9.71
C THR A 193 19.46 -30.57 9.79
N THR A 194 20.02 -31.75 9.54
CA THR A 194 21.46 -32.04 9.44
C THR A 194 22.08 -31.13 8.38
N PRO A 195 23.26 -30.55 8.61
CA PRO A 195 23.80 -29.50 7.75
C PRO A 195 24.40 -30.04 6.46
N THR A 196 23.96 -29.53 5.33
CA THR A 196 24.77 -29.47 4.10
C THR A 196 25.29 -28.04 3.97
N PRO A 197 26.57 -27.82 3.74
CA PRO A 197 27.16 -26.49 3.80
C PRO A 197 26.80 -25.68 2.54
N GLN A 198 25.98 -24.66 2.69
CA GLN A 198 25.91 -23.53 1.75
C GLN A 198 26.29 -22.27 2.47
N VAL A 199 27.29 -21.63 1.94
CA VAL A 199 27.81 -20.34 2.35
C VAL A 199 26.76 -19.28 2.07
N ASN A 200 26.14 -18.74 3.13
CA ASN A 200 25.45 -17.47 3.09
C ASN A 200 26.08 -16.59 4.17
N GLU A 201 26.89 -15.69 3.74
CA GLU A 201 27.39 -14.61 4.58
C GLU A 201 26.21 -13.73 5.01
N SER A 202 25.64 -13.99 6.18
CA SER A 202 24.88 -13.01 6.92
C SER A 202 25.89 -12.10 7.63
N VAL A 203 26.19 -10.95 7.04
CA VAL A 203 26.94 -9.90 7.69
C VAL A 203 26.06 -9.32 8.79
N SER A 204 26.20 -9.83 10.02
CA SER A 204 25.81 -9.11 11.22
C SER A 204 26.87 -8.04 11.47
N SER A 205 26.80 -6.92 10.77
CA SER A 205 27.61 -5.77 11.12
C SER A 205 26.92 -5.07 12.29
N ASP A 206 27.60 -4.96 13.42
CA ASP A 206 27.21 -4.11 14.55
C ASP A 206 27.17 -2.61 14.17
N ASP A 207 27.51 -2.31 12.92
CA ASP A 207 27.52 -0.97 12.36
C ASP A 207 26.14 -0.61 11.77
N PRO A 208 25.38 0.28 12.43
CA PRO A 208 24.05 0.68 11.95
C PRO A 208 24.07 1.32 10.55
N SER A 209 25.19 1.90 10.12
CA SER A 209 25.29 2.54 8.79
C SER A 209 25.07 1.57 7.64
N LYS A 210 25.44 0.29 7.85
CA LYS A 210 25.35 -0.80 6.86
C LYS A 210 24.01 -1.54 6.85
N TYR A 211 23.09 -1.19 7.74
CA TYR A 211 21.77 -1.79 7.75
C TYR A 211 21.01 -1.47 6.47
N VAL A 212 20.51 -2.50 5.78
CA VAL A 212 19.77 -2.37 4.52
C VAL A 212 18.28 -2.30 4.78
N LEU A 213 17.61 -1.24 4.31
CA LEU A 213 16.16 -1.15 4.40
C LEU A 213 15.46 -2.16 3.49
N GLY A 214 14.61 -3.00 4.10
CA GLY A 214 13.82 -4.01 3.38
C GLY A 214 12.51 -3.51 2.79
N PHE A 215 12.16 -2.21 2.93
CA PHE A 215 10.84 -1.66 2.62
C PHE A 215 10.88 -0.20 2.17
N GLY A 216 9.75 0.27 1.62
CA GLY A 216 9.51 1.67 1.29
C GLY A 216 10.37 2.21 0.14
N LYS A 217 10.32 3.53 -0.05
CA LYS A 217 11.01 4.26 -1.13
C LYS A 217 12.53 3.99 -1.21
N HIS A 218 13.13 3.59 -0.10
CA HIS A 218 14.57 3.33 0.01
C HIS A 218 14.91 1.86 0.18
N LYS A 219 14.00 0.93 -0.23
CA LYS A 219 14.24 -0.51 -0.19
C LYS A 219 15.54 -0.86 -0.93
N GLY A 220 16.36 -1.70 -0.31
CA GLY A 220 17.65 -2.15 -0.84
C GLY A 220 18.82 -1.20 -0.64
N LYS A 221 18.61 -0.01 -0.05
CA LYS A 221 19.67 0.94 0.30
C LYS A 221 20.10 0.77 1.76
N THR A 222 21.38 1.01 2.03
CA THR A 222 21.89 1.11 3.40
C THR A 222 21.50 2.44 4.04
N LEU A 223 21.53 2.52 5.39
CA LEU A 223 21.20 3.78 6.07
C LEU A 223 22.16 4.92 5.72
N GLU A 224 23.43 4.61 5.41
CA GLU A 224 24.40 5.62 4.94
C GLU A 224 24.12 6.16 3.53
N GLU A 225 23.45 5.37 2.67
CA GLU A 225 23.03 5.78 1.32
C GLU A 225 21.73 6.59 1.33
N ILE A 226 21.02 6.61 2.46
CA ILE A 226 19.80 7.37 2.64
C ILE A 226 20.18 8.71 3.26
N GLU A 227 19.83 9.81 2.57
CA GLU A 227 20.10 11.14 3.11
C GLU A 227 19.43 11.31 4.48
N PRO A 228 20.21 11.61 5.56
CA PRO A 228 19.71 11.57 6.93
C PRO A 228 18.70 12.67 7.28
N THR A 229 18.51 13.64 6.42
CA THR A 229 17.79 14.89 6.74
C THR A 229 16.27 14.83 6.58
N GLY A 230 15.71 13.73 6.15
CA GLY A 230 14.26 13.66 5.94
C GLY A 230 13.65 12.32 6.33
N TYR A 231 14.00 11.27 5.62
CA TYR A 231 13.31 9.98 5.76
C TYR A 231 13.64 9.27 7.08
N LEU A 232 14.92 9.25 7.48
CA LEU A 232 15.33 8.58 8.73
C LEU A 232 14.83 9.35 9.96
N ASP A 233 14.88 10.68 9.95
CA ASP A 233 14.31 11.51 11.01
C ASP A 233 12.81 11.34 11.15
N TRP A 234 12.09 11.25 10.03
CA TRP A 234 10.67 10.95 10.03
C TRP A 234 10.39 9.57 10.61
N MET A 235 11.13 8.54 10.17
CA MET A 235 10.95 7.15 10.62
C MET A 235 11.13 7.01 12.13
N VAL A 236 12.15 7.68 12.69
CA VAL A 236 12.45 7.63 14.14
C VAL A 236 11.39 8.34 14.99
N LYS A 237 10.72 9.36 14.45
CA LYS A 237 9.68 10.12 15.15
C LYS A 237 8.31 9.43 15.22
N GLN A 238 8.11 8.33 14.49
CA GLN A 238 6.84 7.61 14.52
C GLN A 238 6.72 6.81 15.82
N GLU A 239 5.67 7.02 16.62
CA GLU A 239 5.42 6.31 17.88
C GLU A 239 5.11 4.83 17.62
N GLU A 240 4.33 4.54 16.59
CA GLU A 240 3.94 3.19 16.16
C GLU A 240 4.50 2.85 14.77
N PHE A 241 5.83 2.73 14.66
CA PHE A 241 6.44 2.32 13.41
C PHE A 241 6.36 0.80 13.24
N PHE A 242 5.94 0.35 12.05
CA PHE A 242 5.68 -1.07 11.76
C PHE A 242 6.92 -1.97 11.81
N ASN A 243 8.12 -1.42 11.64
CA ASN A 243 9.39 -2.15 11.73
C ASN A 243 10.28 -1.53 12.80
N LYS A 244 10.17 -2.04 14.01
CA LYS A 244 10.92 -1.53 15.18
C LYS A 244 12.42 -1.72 15.06
N GLU A 245 12.89 -2.81 14.43
CA GLU A 245 14.31 -3.06 14.19
C GLU A 245 14.91 -1.97 13.28
N ALA A 246 14.29 -1.72 12.14
CA ALA A 246 14.74 -0.67 11.23
C ALA A 246 14.69 0.73 11.89
N GLN A 247 13.66 0.98 12.71
CA GLN A 247 13.54 2.23 13.47
C GLN A 247 14.67 2.38 14.49
N ASP A 248 15.03 1.31 15.22
CA ASP A 248 16.14 1.30 16.19
C ASP A 248 17.49 1.49 15.49
N MET A 249 17.71 0.79 14.38
CA MET A 249 18.93 0.94 13.58
C MET A 249 19.07 2.35 13.01
N ALA A 250 17.99 2.96 12.51
CA ALA A 250 17.99 4.34 12.05
C ALA A 250 18.29 5.32 13.20
N LYS A 251 17.74 5.11 14.38
CA LYS A 251 18.01 5.92 15.56
C LYS A 251 19.48 5.81 15.96
N ARG A 252 20.02 4.61 16.08
CA ARG A 252 21.44 4.37 16.39
C ARG A 252 22.35 5.03 15.36
N TYR A 253 22.02 4.97 14.08
CA TYR A 253 22.76 5.62 13.01
C TYR A 253 22.75 7.15 13.15
N LEU A 254 21.59 7.77 13.32
CA LEU A 254 21.46 9.22 13.51
C LEU A 254 22.18 9.70 14.78
N ASP A 255 22.15 8.93 15.86
CA ASP A 255 22.86 9.24 17.10
C ASP A 255 24.38 9.13 16.92
N SER A 256 24.88 8.19 16.08
CA SER A 256 26.31 8.07 15.75
C SER A 256 26.81 9.26 14.94
N LEU A 257 25.96 9.85 14.08
CA LEU A 257 26.31 11.07 13.32
C LEU A 257 26.42 12.30 14.23
N LYS A 258 25.61 12.36 15.31
CA LYS A 258 25.66 13.46 16.29
C LYS A 258 26.87 13.37 17.25
N ASN A 259 27.30 12.13 17.54
CA ASN A 259 28.38 11.84 18.46
C ASN A 259 29.42 10.92 17.77
N PRO A 260 30.27 11.44 16.87
CA PRO A 260 31.26 10.61 16.20
C PRO A 260 32.23 10.04 17.22
N VAL A 261 32.25 8.73 17.36
CA VAL A 261 33.21 8.01 18.19
C VAL A 261 34.61 8.25 17.60
N LYS A 262 35.52 8.85 18.35
CA LYS A 262 36.95 8.97 17.91
C LYS A 262 37.47 7.56 17.61
N PRO A 263 38.13 7.35 16.47
CA PRO A 263 38.72 6.05 16.16
C PRO A 263 39.68 5.67 17.28
N ALA A 264 39.57 4.42 17.74
CA ALA A 264 40.51 3.85 18.72
C ALA A 264 41.95 3.98 18.14
N PRO A 265 42.94 4.27 19.00
CA PRO A 265 44.32 4.36 18.54
C PRO A 265 44.74 3.04 17.90
N VAL A 266 45.22 3.12 16.67
CA VAL A 266 45.77 1.98 15.93
C VAL A 266 47.03 1.55 16.71
N ILE A 267 46.96 0.39 17.39
CA ILE A 267 48.13 -0.27 17.95
C ILE A 267 48.91 -0.79 16.74
N PRO A 268 50.18 -0.33 16.51
CA PRO A 268 50.98 -0.87 15.45
C PRO A 268 51.23 -2.36 15.68
N ALA A 269 51.07 -3.17 14.65
CA ALA A 269 51.37 -4.56 14.65
C ALA A 269 52.85 -4.77 15.06
N PRO A 270 53.19 -5.75 15.93
CA PRO A 270 54.57 -6.04 16.26
C PRO A 270 55.36 -6.42 14.99
N ALA A 271 56.52 -5.82 14.87
CA ALA A 271 57.48 -6.13 13.82
C ALA A 271 57.79 -7.64 13.82
N VAL A 272 57.62 -8.28 12.67
CA VAL A 272 58.05 -9.68 12.44
C VAL A 272 59.51 -9.63 12.09
N ASP A 273 60.36 -9.61 13.14
CA ASP A 273 61.75 -9.97 12.97
C ASP A 273 62.09 -10.96 14.11
N ASP A 274 62.85 -11.99 13.72
CA ASP A 274 63.41 -13.08 14.52
C ASP A 274 62.53 -14.31 14.78
N LEU A 275 62.47 -15.16 13.78
CA LEU A 275 62.40 -16.61 13.98
C LEU A 275 63.83 -17.17 13.70
N PRO A 276 64.51 -17.77 14.68
CA PRO A 276 65.69 -18.59 14.39
C PRO A 276 65.21 -19.99 13.91
N PHE A 277 65.78 -20.43 12.80
CA PHE A 277 65.89 -21.74 12.16
C PHE A 277 65.03 -22.88 12.64
#